data_32c35fad3b6c703f460229f24badfa2e
#
_entry.id   32c35fad3b6c703f460229f24badfa2e
#
_cell.length_a   1.000
_cell.length_b   1.000
_cell.length_c   1.000
_cell.angle_alpha   90.00
_cell.angle_beta   90.00
_cell.angle_gamma   90.00
#
_symmetry.space_group_name_H-M   'P 1'
#
loop_
_entity.id
_entity.type
_entity.pdbx_description
1 polymer ?
#
loop_
_entity_poly.entity_id
_entity_poly.type
_entity_poly.pdbx_seq_one_letter_code
_entity_poly.pdbx_strand_id
1 'polypeptide(L)'
;MLCVAYGSNISEKWMQKHCPSAKFVAKGFLKHTALCFHYYATIERAHDYETPVVVWDIAESEVLNLDRAEGYPKHYVKKDVLVVPRPTMTVEQMAALVGADNVHVQGDFMDDPSGIWGTAYVMTEWKKHEWEKHGWQTPIEYVEHLLAGYREQGSGSRRE
;
A
#
# COMPACT_ATOMS: atom_id res chain seq x y z
N MET A 1 0.41 -9.43 -10.05
CA MET A 1 1.21 -8.60 -9.11
C MET A 1 0.38 -8.35 -7.85
N LEU A 2 0.95 -8.58 -6.70
CA LEU A 2 0.35 -8.20 -5.43
C LEU A 2 0.67 -6.72 -5.17
N CYS A 3 -0.32 -5.86 -5.32
CA CYS A 3 -0.18 -4.41 -5.13
C CYS A 3 -0.61 -4.02 -3.72
N VAL A 4 0.27 -3.32 -3.01
CA VAL A 4 0.04 -2.85 -1.64
C VAL A 4 -0.36 -1.38 -1.70
N ALA A 5 -1.62 -1.10 -1.44
CA ALA A 5 -2.21 0.22 -1.50
C ALA A 5 -2.34 0.84 -0.12
N TYR A 6 -1.86 2.07 0.02
CA TYR A 6 -1.96 2.88 1.23
C TYR A 6 -2.62 4.24 0.99
N GLY A 7 -2.79 4.62 -0.27
CA GLY A 7 -3.36 5.90 -0.70
C GLY A 7 -4.76 5.74 -1.31
N SER A 8 -5.02 6.44 -2.41
CA SER A 8 -6.33 6.44 -3.07
C SER A 8 -6.79 5.04 -3.52
N ASN A 9 -5.87 4.17 -3.90
CA ASN A 9 -6.16 2.81 -4.35
C ASN A 9 -6.52 1.83 -3.21
N ILE A 10 -6.59 2.28 -1.98
CA ILE A 10 -7.23 1.56 -0.88
C ILE A 10 -8.74 1.37 -1.15
N SER A 11 -9.36 2.32 -1.83
CA SER A 11 -10.75 2.22 -2.28
C SER A 11 -10.86 1.27 -3.47
N GLU A 12 -11.75 0.28 -3.38
CA GLU A 12 -12.04 -0.65 -4.46
C GLU A 12 -12.46 0.08 -5.73
N LYS A 13 -13.34 1.06 -5.60
CA LYS A 13 -13.81 1.88 -6.72
C LYS A 13 -12.67 2.55 -7.48
N TRP A 14 -11.69 3.11 -6.78
CA TRP A 14 -10.55 3.76 -7.41
C TRP A 14 -9.55 2.77 -7.98
N MET A 15 -9.28 1.68 -7.27
CA MET A 15 -8.43 0.63 -7.81
C MET A 15 -9.02 0.06 -9.10
N GLN A 16 -10.32 -0.21 -9.14
CA GLN A 16 -11.00 -0.77 -10.30
C GLN A 16 -11.11 0.20 -11.50
N LYS A 17 -10.92 1.49 -11.30
CA LYS A 17 -10.78 2.43 -12.43
C LYS A 17 -9.54 2.16 -13.28
N HIS A 18 -8.45 1.75 -12.66
CA HIS A 18 -7.19 1.44 -13.35
C HIS A 18 -7.06 -0.04 -13.66
N CYS A 19 -7.53 -0.87 -12.76
CA CYS A 19 -7.44 -2.32 -12.80
C CYS A 19 -8.81 -2.94 -12.55
N PRO A 20 -9.68 -3.03 -13.58
CA PRO A 20 -11.05 -3.53 -13.40
C PRO A 20 -11.17 -4.94 -12.82
N SER A 21 -10.16 -5.78 -13.04
CA SER A 21 -10.13 -7.15 -12.51
C SER A 21 -9.38 -7.30 -11.18
N ALA A 22 -9.00 -6.20 -10.55
CA ALA A 22 -8.33 -6.24 -9.25
C ALA A 22 -9.18 -6.97 -8.21
N LYS A 23 -8.53 -7.89 -7.49
CA LYS A 23 -9.18 -8.70 -6.45
C LYS A 23 -8.59 -8.36 -5.09
N PHE A 24 -9.47 -8.15 -4.11
CA PHE A 24 -9.05 -8.02 -2.72
C PHE A 24 -8.39 -9.31 -2.24
N VAL A 25 -7.24 -9.18 -1.60
CA VAL A 25 -6.49 -10.31 -1.04
C VAL A 25 -6.50 -10.26 0.48
N ALA A 26 -6.02 -9.18 1.05
CA ALA A 26 -5.89 -9.02 2.48
C ALA A 26 -5.76 -7.55 2.84
N LYS A 27 -5.98 -7.24 4.10
CA LYS A 27 -5.60 -5.97 4.71
C LYS A 27 -4.62 -6.22 5.85
N GLY A 28 -3.86 -5.21 6.18
CA GLY A 28 -2.87 -5.29 7.23
C GLY A 28 -2.14 -3.97 7.39
N PHE A 29 -0.89 -4.06 7.76
CA PHE A 29 -0.07 -2.86 7.95
C PHE A 29 1.39 -3.10 7.55
N LEU A 30 2.08 -1.99 7.27
CA LEU A 30 3.52 -1.95 7.05
C LEU A 30 4.18 -1.42 8.33
N LYS A 31 5.03 -2.22 8.95
CA LYS A 31 5.80 -1.81 10.12
C LYS A 31 6.85 -0.77 9.75
N HIS A 32 7.16 0.09 10.71
CA HIS A 32 8.21 1.10 10.60
C HIS A 32 8.03 2.03 9.39
N THR A 33 6.78 2.37 9.11
CA THR A 33 6.42 3.32 8.06
C THR A 33 5.40 4.32 8.57
N ALA A 34 5.44 5.54 8.04
CA ALA A 34 4.43 6.56 8.24
C ALA A 34 3.87 7.02 6.90
N LEU A 35 2.56 7.26 6.87
CA LEU A 35 1.90 7.91 5.75
C LEU A 35 2.25 9.39 5.76
N CYS A 36 2.80 9.87 4.67
CA CYS A 36 3.23 11.25 4.49
C CYS A 36 2.56 11.88 3.27
N PHE A 37 2.43 13.19 3.30
CA PHE A 37 1.84 13.96 2.20
C PHE A 37 2.86 14.96 1.65
N HIS A 38 3.22 14.76 0.39
CA HIS A 38 3.93 15.73 -0.44
C HIS A 38 3.02 16.07 -1.62
N TYR A 39 1.95 16.78 -1.36
CA TYR A 39 0.75 16.96 -2.16
C TYR A 39 -0.07 15.68 -2.26
N TYR A 40 0.46 14.61 -2.85
CA TYR A 40 -0.12 13.26 -2.81
C TYR A 40 0.52 12.41 -1.71
N ALA A 41 -0.12 11.29 -1.39
CA ALA A 41 0.35 10.38 -0.36
C ALA A 41 1.59 9.60 -0.79
N THR A 42 2.46 9.36 0.15
CA THR A 42 3.55 8.41 0.08
C THR A 42 3.80 7.80 1.46
N ILE A 43 4.67 6.82 1.54
CA ILE A 43 5.13 6.25 2.80
C ILE A 43 6.62 6.52 2.95
N GLU A 44 7.03 6.74 4.19
CA GLU A 44 8.42 6.95 4.57
C GLU A 44 8.77 6.06 5.76
N ARG A 45 10.05 5.74 5.87
CA ARG A 45 10.53 5.00 7.03
C ARG A 45 10.34 5.83 8.30
N ALA A 46 9.67 5.25 9.28
CA ALA A 46 9.44 5.89 10.57
C ALA A 46 9.39 4.84 11.66
N HIS A 47 10.42 4.82 12.53
CA HIS A 47 10.48 3.91 13.66
C HIS A 47 9.26 4.13 14.57
N ASP A 48 8.70 3.07 15.13
CA ASP A 48 7.52 3.07 16.02
C ASP A 48 6.16 3.45 15.37
N TYR A 49 6.12 3.59 14.04
CA TYR A 49 4.87 3.80 13.29
C TYR A 49 4.52 2.61 12.43
N GLU A 50 3.26 2.53 12.06
CA GLU A 50 2.76 1.55 11.08
C GLU A 50 1.72 2.21 10.17
N THR A 51 1.70 1.79 8.91
CA THR A 51 0.75 2.29 7.92
C THR A 51 -0.25 1.22 7.55
N PRO A 52 -1.56 1.45 7.72
CA PRO A 52 -2.59 0.54 7.25
C PRO A 52 -2.57 0.42 5.73
N VAL A 53 -2.72 -0.80 5.22
CA VAL A 53 -2.69 -1.09 3.79
C VAL A 53 -3.73 -2.12 3.39
N VAL A 54 -4.02 -2.16 2.10
CA VAL A 54 -4.79 -3.21 1.44
C VAL A 54 -3.93 -3.85 0.36
N VAL A 55 -3.99 -5.16 0.26
CA VAL A 55 -3.31 -5.93 -0.79
C VAL A 55 -4.34 -6.32 -1.85
N TRP A 56 -4.05 -5.95 -3.09
CA TRP A 56 -4.81 -6.29 -4.28
C TRP A 56 -4.03 -7.22 -5.18
N ASP A 57 -4.69 -8.23 -5.73
CA ASP A 57 -4.12 -9.03 -6.81
C ASP A 57 -4.48 -8.37 -8.15
N ILE A 58 -3.44 -7.91 -8.86
CA ILE A 58 -3.56 -7.19 -10.11
C ILE A 58 -3.11 -8.11 -11.26
N ALA A 59 -3.98 -8.25 -12.26
CA ALA A 59 -3.65 -9.01 -13.47
C ALA A 59 -2.44 -8.37 -14.19
N GLU A 60 -1.52 -9.17 -14.69
CA GLU A 60 -0.33 -8.71 -15.41
C GLU A 60 -0.68 -7.76 -16.57
N SER A 61 -1.78 -8.02 -17.27
CA SER A 61 -2.28 -7.17 -18.35
C SER A 61 -2.71 -5.78 -17.90
N GLU A 62 -2.98 -5.57 -16.61
CA GLU A 62 -3.44 -4.31 -16.05
C GLU A 62 -2.35 -3.53 -15.29
N VAL A 63 -1.20 -4.15 -15.03
CA VAL A 63 -0.09 -3.49 -14.32
C VAL A 63 0.34 -2.21 -15.03
N LEU A 64 0.35 -2.22 -16.35
CA LEU A 64 0.73 -1.04 -17.14
C LEU A 64 -0.24 0.14 -16.94
N ASN A 65 -1.52 -0.13 -16.74
CA ASN A 65 -2.50 0.92 -16.44
C ASN A 65 -2.19 1.59 -15.09
N LEU A 66 -1.83 0.78 -14.10
CA LEU A 66 -1.46 1.27 -12.78
C LEU A 66 -0.14 2.05 -12.83
N ASP A 67 0.85 1.55 -13.55
CA ASP A 67 2.13 2.23 -13.78
C ASP A 67 1.92 3.63 -14.37
N ARG A 68 1.04 3.75 -15.35
CA ARG A 68 0.70 5.04 -15.96
C ARG A 68 0.00 5.97 -14.98
N ALA A 69 -0.95 5.46 -14.22
CA ALA A 69 -1.68 6.24 -13.22
C ALA A 69 -0.76 6.80 -12.14
N GLU A 70 0.25 6.03 -11.74
CA GLU A 70 1.24 6.42 -10.74
C GLU A 70 2.41 7.25 -11.32
N GLY A 71 2.48 7.38 -12.63
CA GLY A 71 3.61 8.05 -13.28
C GLY A 71 4.95 7.34 -13.05
N TYR A 72 4.90 6.01 -13.00
CA TYR A 72 6.10 5.19 -12.88
C TYR A 72 6.95 5.26 -14.15
N PRO A 73 8.27 5.35 -14.06
CA PRO A 73 9.10 5.37 -12.83
C PRO A 73 9.48 6.77 -12.34
N LYS A 74 8.97 7.82 -12.97
CA LYS A 74 9.40 9.20 -12.69
C LYS A 74 8.83 9.77 -11.39
N HIS A 75 7.52 9.60 -11.20
CA HIS A 75 6.81 10.17 -10.04
C HIS A 75 6.81 9.21 -8.85
N TYR A 76 6.55 7.94 -9.12
CA TYR A 76 6.58 6.85 -8.15
C TYR A 76 7.46 5.72 -8.67
N VAL A 77 8.10 5.02 -7.77
CA VAL A 77 8.85 3.79 -8.03
C VAL A 77 8.23 2.63 -7.28
N LYS A 78 8.46 1.43 -7.75
CA LYS A 78 8.00 0.19 -7.12
C LYS A 78 9.00 -0.25 -6.05
N LYS A 79 8.49 -0.56 -4.86
CA LYS A 79 9.26 -1.11 -3.74
C LYS A 79 8.60 -2.39 -3.25
N ASP A 80 9.42 -3.40 -2.97
CA ASP A 80 8.96 -4.59 -2.26
C ASP A 80 8.74 -4.22 -0.79
N VAL A 81 7.58 -4.57 -0.28
CA VAL A 81 7.19 -4.30 1.10
C VAL A 81 6.59 -5.54 1.75
N LEU A 82 6.78 -5.67 3.06
CA LEU A 82 6.26 -6.77 3.85
C LEU A 82 4.99 -6.33 4.58
N VAL A 83 3.86 -6.94 4.22
CA VAL A 83 2.57 -6.68 4.85
C VAL A 83 2.33 -7.67 5.97
N VAL A 84 2.08 -7.16 7.17
CA VAL A 84 1.63 -7.96 8.31
C VAL A 84 0.10 -7.98 8.29
N PRO A 85 -0.53 -9.15 8.03
CA PRO A 85 -1.99 -9.21 7.95
C PRO A 85 -2.67 -8.87 9.27
N ARG A 86 -3.80 -8.20 9.18
CA ARG A 86 -4.70 -7.91 10.29
C ARG A 86 -6.15 -8.08 9.82
N PRO A 87 -6.93 -9.04 10.34
CA PRO A 87 -6.56 -9.95 11.44
C PRO A 87 -5.38 -10.86 11.11
N THR A 88 -4.71 -11.32 12.15
CA THR A 88 -3.54 -12.20 12.05
C THR A 88 -3.85 -13.45 11.23
N MET A 89 -2.92 -13.82 10.37
CA MET A 89 -2.97 -15.04 9.57
C MET A 89 -1.76 -15.92 9.90
N THR A 90 -1.96 -17.23 9.84
CA THR A 90 -0.85 -18.18 9.89
C THR A 90 -0.06 -18.17 8.58
N VAL A 91 1.18 -18.66 8.62
CA VAL A 91 2.01 -18.84 7.42
C VAL A 91 1.28 -19.69 6.37
N GLU A 92 0.62 -20.76 6.79
CA GLU A 92 -0.15 -21.66 5.93
C GLU A 92 -1.34 -20.96 5.28
N GLN A 93 -2.05 -20.13 6.05
CA GLN A 93 -3.16 -19.33 5.51
C GLN A 93 -2.66 -18.30 4.47
N MET A 94 -1.56 -17.62 4.75
CA MET A 94 -0.95 -16.69 3.79
C MET A 94 -0.51 -17.43 2.52
N ALA A 95 0.18 -18.54 2.67
CA ALA A 95 0.67 -19.33 1.52
C ALA A 95 -0.48 -19.87 0.65
N ALA A 96 -1.58 -20.29 1.27
CA ALA A 96 -2.78 -20.72 0.52
C ALA A 96 -3.41 -19.56 -0.26
N LEU A 97 -3.30 -18.32 0.24
CA LEU A 97 -3.91 -17.14 -0.36
C LEU A 97 -3.08 -16.56 -1.51
N VAL A 98 -1.77 -16.46 -1.34
CA VAL A 98 -0.87 -15.74 -2.26
C VAL A 98 0.26 -16.59 -2.86
N GLY A 99 0.39 -17.85 -2.46
CA GLY A 99 1.50 -18.72 -2.81
C GLY A 99 2.68 -18.58 -1.85
N ALA A 100 3.39 -19.70 -1.60
CA ALA A 100 4.49 -19.75 -0.65
C ALA A 100 5.64 -18.77 -0.98
N ASP A 101 5.88 -18.52 -2.27
CA ASP A 101 6.95 -17.61 -2.72
C ASP A 101 6.72 -16.15 -2.33
N ASN A 102 5.47 -15.78 -2.03
CA ASN A 102 5.10 -14.44 -1.60
C ASN A 102 4.96 -14.30 -0.08
N VAL A 103 5.36 -15.30 0.68
CA VAL A 103 5.26 -15.30 2.14
C VAL A 103 6.65 -15.24 2.76
N HIS A 104 6.82 -14.29 3.68
CA HIS A 104 7.97 -14.24 4.58
C HIS A 104 7.64 -14.97 5.87
N VAL A 105 8.52 -15.86 6.29
CA VAL A 105 8.42 -16.57 7.56
C VAL A 105 9.42 -15.97 8.54
N GLN A 106 8.95 -15.58 9.71
CA GLN A 106 9.81 -15.06 10.76
C GLN A 106 10.88 -16.08 11.16
N GLY A 107 12.15 -15.66 11.07
CA GLY A 107 13.28 -16.46 11.54
C GLY A 107 13.64 -16.19 12.99
N ASP A 108 14.45 -17.07 13.60
CA ASP A 108 14.82 -16.99 15.02
C ASP A 108 15.61 -15.72 15.40
N PHE A 109 16.22 -15.07 14.42
CA PHE A 109 17.12 -13.91 14.63
C PHE A 109 16.65 -12.64 13.91
N MET A 110 15.42 -12.63 13.39
CA MET A 110 14.89 -11.48 12.66
C MET A 110 13.71 -10.87 13.44
N ASP A 111 13.73 -9.56 13.57
CA ASP A 111 12.63 -8.80 14.19
C ASP A 111 11.42 -8.68 13.26
N ASP A 112 11.58 -9.00 11.96
CA ASP A 112 10.51 -8.92 10.99
C ASP A 112 9.50 -10.04 11.19
N PRO A 113 8.22 -9.72 11.41
CA PRO A 113 7.20 -10.74 11.57
C PRO A 113 6.94 -11.47 10.26
N SER A 114 6.31 -12.64 10.34
CA SER A 114 5.78 -13.31 9.16
C SER A 114 4.75 -12.41 8.46
N GLY A 115 4.76 -12.41 7.14
CA GLY A 115 3.89 -11.54 6.36
C GLY A 115 3.87 -11.89 4.87
N ILE A 116 3.21 -11.02 4.12
CA ILE A 116 3.02 -11.15 2.67
C ILE A 116 3.90 -10.12 1.96
N TRP A 117 4.75 -10.58 1.04
CA TRP A 117 5.49 -9.70 0.15
C TRP A 117 4.58 -9.14 -0.94
N GLY A 118 4.60 -7.85 -1.11
CA GLY A 118 3.90 -7.17 -2.19
C GLY A 118 4.68 -5.97 -2.70
N THR A 119 4.12 -5.32 -3.70
CA THR A 119 4.72 -4.16 -4.37
C THR A 119 3.93 -2.90 -4.03
N ALA A 120 4.60 -1.89 -3.47
CA ALA A 120 4.03 -0.57 -3.25
C ALA A 120 4.63 0.46 -4.20
N TYR A 121 3.83 1.43 -4.63
CA TYR A 121 4.31 2.60 -5.34
C TYR A 121 4.68 3.67 -4.33
N VAL A 122 5.94 4.09 -4.34
CA VAL A 122 6.50 5.05 -3.39
C VAL A 122 7.02 6.27 -4.15
N MET A 123 6.66 7.46 -3.68
CA MET A 123 7.03 8.72 -4.34
C MET A 123 8.55 8.88 -4.42
N THR A 124 9.05 9.27 -5.58
CA THR A 124 10.46 9.54 -5.80
C THR A 124 10.90 10.82 -5.09
N GLU A 125 12.18 10.92 -4.75
CA GLU A 125 12.76 12.14 -4.17
C GLU A 125 12.62 13.33 -5.13
N TRP A 126 12.75 13.08 -6.43
CA TRP A 126 12.52 14.10 -7.45
C TRP A 126 11.10 14.68 -7.36
N LYS A 127 10.08 13.82 -7.20
CA LYS A 127 8.68 14.25 -7.12
C LYS A 127 8.38 15.02 -5.83
N LYS A 128 8.93 14.57 -4.71
CA LYS A 128 8.82 15.28 -3.41
C LYS A 128 9.39 16.69 -3.54
N HIS A 129 10.57 16.82 -4.13
CA HIS A 129 11.23 18.10 -4.33
C HIS A 129 10.43 19.03 -5.24
N GLU A 130 9.84 18.53 -6.32
CA GLU A 130 8.97 19.31 -7.19
C GLU A 130 7.76 19.90 -6.45
N TRP A 131 7.10 19.11 -5.60
CA TRP A 131 5.99 19.59 -4.79
C TRP A 131 6.42 20.64 -3.77
N GLU A 132 7.52 20.45 -3.09
CA GLU A 132 8.09 21.41 -2.13
C GLU A 132 8.45 22.72 -2.81
N LYS A 133 9.07 22.67 -3.97
CA LYS A 133 9.46 23.84 -4.76
C LYS A 133 8.27 24.73 -5.14
N HIS A 134 7.12 24.13 -5.44
CA HIS A 134 5.91 24.85 -5.81
C HIS A 134 5.09 25.32 -4.61
N GLY A 135 5.36 24.81 -3.41
CA GLY A 135 4.66 25.18 -2.19
C GLY A 135 3.18 24.79 -2.19
N TRP A 136 2.78 23.83 -3.00
CA TRP A 136 1.39 23.40 -3.10
C TRP A 136 0.98 22.56 -1.88
N GLN A 137 -0.20 22.85 -1.37
CA GLN A 137 -0.78 22.10 -0.26
C GLN A 137 -1.66 20.98 -0.79
N THR A 138 -1.72 19.88 -0.02
CA THR A 138 -2.60 18.75 -0.34
C THR A 138 -4.05 19.19 -0.35
N PRO A 139 -4.80 18.97 -1.45
CA PRO A 139 -6.22 19.32 -1.48
C PRO A 139 -7.02 18.54 -0.44
N ILE A 140 -7.97 19.22 0.20
CA ILE A 140 -8.82 18.59 1.22
C ILE A 140 -9.64 17.43 0.64
N GLU A 141 -10.10 17.56 -0.58
CA GLU A 141 -10.87 16.53 -1.29
C GLU A 141 -10.06 15.23 -1.44
N TYR A 142 -8.75 15.34 -1.65
CA TYR A 142 -7.87 14.18 -1.72
C TYR A 142 -7.73 13.50 -0.35
N VAL A 143 -7.58 14.27 0.72
CA VAL A 143 -7.53 13.74 2.08
C VAL A 143 -8.86 13.05 2.45
N GLU A 144 -9.99 13.67 2.15
CA GLU A 144 -11.33 13.10 2.38
C GLU A 144 -11.52 11.80 1.61
N HIS A 145 -11.02 11.75 0.37
CA HIS A 145 -11.05 10.54 -0.44
C HIS A 145 -10.24 9.39 0.19
N LEU A 146 -9.05 9.67 0.68
CA LEU A 146 -8.23 8.70 1.40
C LEU A 146 -8.93 8.19 2.67
N LEU A 147 -9.50 9.09 3.45
CA LEU A 147 -10.24 8.73 4.67
C LEU A 147 -11.46 7.86 4.36
N ALA A 148 -12.17 8.14 3.27
CA ALA A 148 -13.28 7.30 2.83
C ALA A 148 -12.82 5.88 2.49
N GLY A 149 -11.70 5.73 1.78
CA GLY A 149 -11.09 4.43 1.49
C GLY A 149 -10.70 3.65 2.75
N TYR A 150 -10.09 4.32 3.72
CA TYR A 150 -9.75 3.70 5.00
C TYR A 150 -10.99 3.25 5.77
N ARG A 151 -12.07 4.02 5.76
CA ARG A 151 -13.34 3.65 6.38
C ARG A 151 -13.99 2.46 5.70
N GLU A 152 -13.99 2.43 4.37
CA GLU A 152 -14.50 1.31 3.56
C GLU A 152 -13.84 -0.01 3.98
N GLN A 153 -12.54 0.00 4.22
CA GLN A 153 -11.78 -1.18 4.65
C GLN A 153 -11.90 -1.48 6.15
N GLY A 154 -12.62 -0.67 6.91
CA GLY A 154 -12.78 -0.85 8.35
C GLY A 154 -11.52 -0.62 9.16
N SER A 155 -10.51 -0.02 8.57
CA SER A 155 -9.22 0.23 9.24
C SER A 155 -9.30 1.30 10.33
N GLY A 156 -10.41 2.03 10.40
CA GLY A 156 -10.65 3.06 11.41
C GLY A 156 -11.70 2.70 12.46
N SER A 157 -12.31 1.52 12.39
CA SER A 157 -13.51 1.21 13.17
C SER A 157 -13.32 0.23 14.31
N ARG A 158 -12.12 -0.03 14.77
CA ARG A 158 -11.97 -0.72 16.04
C ARG A 158 -11.67 0.26 17.16
N ARG A 159 -12.74 0.84 17.63
CA ARG A 159 -12.83 1.29 19.02
C ARG A 159 -13.24 0.07 19.83
N GLU A 160 -12.31 -0.51 20.50
CA GLU A 160 -12.55 -1.23 21.74
C GLU A 160 -11.63 -0.66 22.79
#